data_120fb883caaedc7c21d1dd5ad929cbb6
#
_entry.id   120fb883caaedc7c21d1dd5ad929cbb6
#
_cell.length_a   1.000
_cell.length_b   1.000
_cell.length_c   1.000
_cell.angle_alpha   90.00
_cell.angle_beta   90.00
_cell.angle_gamma   90.00
#
_symmetry.space_group_name_H-M   'P 1'
#
loop_
_entity.id
_entity.type
_entity.pdbx_description
1 polymer ?
#
loop_
_entity_poly.entity_id
_entity_poly.type
_entity_poly.pdbx_seq_one_letter_code
_entity_poly.pdbx_strand_id
1 'polypeptide(L)'
;LEKYNYKIPEITDQVMNRYIKHIGKKLSDTVKSLCQDVKTILTKQERIAEENKSKIFRYDEDGNAVKYKWELIATHTGRRTCATNMYLSKKYDTREMMLITGHRKYENSIKYIKLSLDEEAHKLAISSNGEMF
;
A
#
# COMPACT_ATOMS: atom_id res chain seq x y z
N LEU A 1 6.23 6.53 -25.91
CA LEU A 1 7.27 7.44 -25.39
C LEU A 1 7.61 8.55 -26.38
N GLU A 2 7.61 8.32 -27.68
CA GLU A 2 7.85 9.34 -28.73
C GLU A 2 6.96 10.58 -28.55
N LYS A 3 5.67 10.39 -28.26
CA LYS A 3 4.70 11.47 -27.98
C LYS A 3 5.21 12.47 -26.91
N TYR A 4 6.06 12.05 -26.02
CA TYR A 4 6.60 12.85 -24.90
C TYR A 4 8.10 13.15 -25.06
N ASN A 5 8.62 13.00 -26.27
CA ASN A 5 10.05 13.19 -26.55
C ASN A 5 10.94 12.42 -25.56
N TYR A 6 10.57 11.16 -25.29
CA TYR A 6 11.23 10.24 -24.35
C TYR A 6 11.30 10.71 -22.90
N LYS A 7 10.59 11.78 -22.54
CA LYS A 7 10.47 12.23 -21.16
C LYS A 7 9.20 11.66 -20.53
N ILE A 8 9.31 11.11 -19.34
CA ILE A 8 8.15 10.68 -18.56
C ILE A 8 7.47 11.94 -18.03
N PRO A 9 6.15 12.16 -18.29
CA PRO A 9 5.44 13.30 -17.74
C PRO A 9 5.51 13.28 -16.21
N GLU A 10 5.83 14.41 -15.60
CA GLU A 10 5.79 14.56 -14.16
C GLU A 10 4.31 14.60 -13.71
N ILE A 11 3.94 13.60 -12.92
CA ILE A 11 2.61 13.50 -12.32
C ILE A 11 2.78 13.67 -10.81
N THR A 12 2.04 14.60 -10.22
CA THR A 12 2.08 14.78 -8.76
C THR A 12 1.48 13.58 -8.03
N ASP A 13 1.95 13.30 -6.83
CA ASP A 13 1.42 12.21 -5.98
C ASP A 13 -0.10 12.31 -5.78
N GLN A 14 -0.63 13.51 -5.67
CA GLN A 14 -2.07 13.74 -5.52
C GLN A 14 -2.85 13.28 -6.75
N VAL A 15 -2.38 13.63 -7.94
CA VAL A 15 -3.00 13.22 -9.21
C VAL A 15 -2.89 11.72 -9.39
N MET A 16 -1.71 11.14 -9.12
CA MET A 16 -1.47 9.70 -9.19
C MET A 16 -2.41 8.94 -8.24
N ASN A 17 -2.51 9.36 -6.99
CA ASN A 17 -3.38 8.73 -6.00
C ASN A 17 -4.87 8.83 -6.40
N ARG A 18 -5.29 9.90 -7.06
CA ARG A 18 -6.65 10.02 -7.60
C ARG A 18 -6.92 8.97 -8.68
N TYR A 19 -6.00 8.81 -9.62
CA TYR A 19 -6.12 7.78 -10.67
C TYR A 19 -6.11 6.36 -10.10
N ILE A 20 -5.23 6.06 -9.15
CA ILE A 20 -5.16 4.76 -8.48
C ILE A 20 -6.50 4.43 -7.82
N LYS A 21 -7.10 5.36 -7.11
CA LYS A 21 -8.42 5.17 -6.47
C LYS A 21 -9.53 4.99 -7.51
N HIS A 22 -9.49 5.74 -8.61
CA HIS A 22 -10.46 5.58 -9.69
C HIS A 22 -10.38 4.18 -10.34
N ILE A 23 -9.15 3.69 -10.57
CA ILE A 23 -8.91 2.33 -11.07
C ILE A 23 -9.40 1.31 -10.04
N GLY A 24 -9.05 1.48 -8.76
CA GLY A 24 -9.48 0.60 -7.67
C GLY A 24 -11.02 0.51 -7.57
N LYS A 25 -11.72 1.63 -7.73
CA LYS A 25 -13.17 1.66 -7.77
C LYS A 25 -13.74 0.86 -8.96
N LYS A 26 -13.18 1.04 -10.16
CA LYS A 26 -13.62 0.27 -11.34
C LYS A 26 -13.35 -1.23 -11.17
N LEU A 27 -12.22 -1.59 -10.59
CA LEU A 27 -11.88 -2.99 -10.33
C LEU A 27 -12.73 -3.63 -9.23
N SER A 28 -13.33 -2.85 -8.34
CA SER A 28 -14.15 -3.36 -7.24
C SER A 28 -15.42 -4.07 -7.73
N ASP A 29 -15.87 -3.79 -8.93
CA ASP A 29 -17.00 -4.50 -9.55
C ASP A 29 -16.65 -5.98 -9.82
N THR A 30 -15.41 -6.24 -10.20
CA THR A 30 -14.89 -7.58 -10.49
C THR A 30 -14.23 -8.22 -9.26
N VAL A 31 -13.42 -7.45 -8.52
CA VAL A 31 -12.66 -7.91 -7.35
C VAL A 31 -13.40 -7.54 -6.07
N LYS A 32 -14.29 -8.40 -5.62
CA LYS A 32 -15.16 -8.15 -4.44
C LYS A 32 -14.40 -7.84 -3.15
N SER A 33 -13.17 -8.35 -2.99
CA SER A 33 -12.33 -8.04 -1.82
C SER A 33 -11.98 -6.54 -1.70
N LEU A 34 -12.06 -5.79 -2.78
CA LEU A 34 -11.86 -4.33 -2.77
C LEU A 34 -13.03 -3.56 -2.16
N CYS A 35 -14.21 -4.17 -2.09
CA CYS A 35 -15.41 -3.61 -1.45
C CYS A 35 -15.49 -3.90 0.04
N GLN A 36 -14.53 -4.61 0.63
CA GLN A 36 -14.50 -4.85 2.07
C GLN A 36 -14.30 -3.55 2.83
N ASP A 37 -15.06 -3.38 3.90
CA ASP A 37 -14.91 -2.27 4.83
C ASP A 37 -13.65 -2.46 5.69
N VAL A 38 -12.89 -1.39 5.80
CA VAL A 38 -11.68 -1.33 6.63
C VAL A 38 -11.85 -0.20 7.63
N LYS A 39 -11.72 -0.51 8.92
CA LYS A 39 -11.71 0.50 9.99
C LYS A 39 -10.57 1.48 9.76
N THR A 40 -10.86 2.76 9.86
CA THR A 40 -9.89 3.82 9.59
C THR A 40 -10.10 5.01 10.54
N ILE A 41 -9.07 5.81 10.71
CA ILE A 41 -9.16 7.06 11.44
C ILE A 41 -9.25 8.19 10.42
N LEU A 42 -10.26 9.04 10.55
CA LEU A 42 -10.38 10.21 9.68
C LEU A 42 -9.21 11.16 9.89
N THR A 43 -8.65 11.64 8.82
CA THR A 43 -7.62 12.69 8.84
C THR A 43 -8.23 14.01 9.33
N LYS A 44 -7.39 14.95 9.76
CA LYS A 44 -7.85 16.28 10.18
C LYS A 44 -8.72 16.98 9.13
N GLN A 45 -8.32 16.88 7.85
CA GLN A 45 -9.08 17.48 6.75
C GLN A 45 -10.43 16.79 6.53
N GLU A 46 -10.49 15.46 6.68
CA GLU A 46 -11.73 14.71 6.55
C GLU A 46 -12.72 15.02 7.69
N ARG A 47 -12.24 15.21 8.93
CA ARG A 47 -13.09 15.63 10.05
C ARG A 47 -13.68 17.02 9.80
N ILE A 48 -12.89 17.98 9.32
CA ILE A 48 -13.38 19.30 8.93
C ILE A 48 -14.42 19.21 7.80
N ALA A 49 -14.18 18.32 6.82
CA ALA A 49 -15.11 18.10 5.71
C ALA A 49 -16.44 17.49 6.20
N GLU A 50 -16.41 16.65 7.22
CA GLU A 50 -17.58 16.06 7.86
C GLU A 50 -18.37 17.12 8.66
N GLU A 51 -17.69 17.87 9.52
CA GLU A 51 -18.28 18.97 10.31
C GLU A 51 -19.01 19.99 9.40
N ASN A 52 -18.39 20.32 8.27
CA ASN A 52 -18.96 21.22 7.26
C ASN A 52 -20.00 20.55 6.33
N LYS A 53 -20.33 19.27 6.57
CA LYS A 53 -21.24 18.46 5.74
C LYS A 53 -20.87 18.44 4.24
N SER A 54 -19.60 18.70 3.91
CA SER A 54 -19.10 18.66 2.52
C SER A 54 -18.79 17.24 2.04
N LYS A 55 -18.64 16.30 2.97
CA LYS A 55 -18.44 14.88 2.68
C LYS A 55 -19.12 14.02 3.73
N ILE A 56 -19.80 12.95 3.29
CA ILE A 56 -20.44 11.97 4.15
C ILE A 56 -19.48 10.80 4.31
N PHE A 57 -19.24 10.37 5.54
CA PHE A 57 -18.43 9.20 5.87
C PHE A 57 -19.34 8.07 6.34
N ARG A 58 -18.87 6.84 6.22
CA ARG A 58 -19.55 5.65 6.70
C ARG A 58 -18.96 5.23 8.04
N TYR A 59 -19.80 4.70 8.91
CA TYR A 59 -19.44 4.21 10.22
C TYR A 59 -19.92 2.77 10.39
N ASP A 60 -19.17 1.98 11.14
CA ASP A 60 -19.59 0.65 11.57
C ASP A 60 -20.54 0.73 12.79
N GLU A 61 -21.01 -0.44 13.24
CA GLU A 61 -21.92 -0.55 14.40
C GLU A 61 -21.28 -0.05 15.71
N ASP A 62 -19.95 -0.09 15.79
CA ASP A 62 -19.17 0.40 16.93
C ASP A 62 -18.86 1.91 16.85
N GLY A 63 -19.31 2.60 15.80
CA GLY A 63 -19.05 4.04 15.60
C GLY A 63 -17.65 4.36 15.05
N ASN A 64 -16.91 3.38 14.53
CA ASN A 64 -15.63 3.63 13.88
C ASN A 64 -15.86 4.03 12.42
N ALA A 65 -15.13 5.02 11.93
CA ALA A 65 -15.17 5.37 10.51
C ALA A 65 -14.65 4.20 9.65
N VAL A 66 -15.37 3.87 8.59
CA VAL A 66 -15.01 2.79 7.67
C VAL A 66 -14.87 3.32 6.24
N LYS A 67 -13.90 2.76 5.51
CA LYS A 67 -13.70 3.01 4.08
C LYS A 67 -13.57 1.69 3.35
N TYR A 68 -14.01 1.68 2.08
CA TYR A 68 -13.71 0.54 1.23
C TYR A 68 -12.20 0.39 1.03
N LYS A 69 -11.75 -0.85 0.92
CA LYS A 69 -10.33 -1.17 0.70
C LYS A 69 -9.75 -0.42 -0.51
N TRP A 70 -10.52 -0.25 -1.59
CA TRP A 70 -10.07 0.51 -2.77
C TRP A 70 -9.82 2.00 -2.47
N GLU A 71 -10.53 2.60 -1.50
CA GLU A 71 -10.32 4.00 -1.11
C GLU A 71 -9.00 4.24 -0.38
N LEU A 72 -8.43 3.18 0.18
CA LEU A 72 -7.18 3.21 0.94
C LEU A 72 -5.94 2.92 0.07
N ILE A 73 -6.13 2.46 -1.18
CA ILE A 73 -5.01 2.23 -2.09
C ILE A 73 -4.37 3.57 -2.49
N ALA A 74 -3.04 3.61 -2.41
CA ALA A 74 -2.24 4.79 -2.73
C ALA A 74 -0.88 4.36 -3.30
N THR A 75 -0.08 5.32 -3.77
CA THR A 75 1.30 5.08 -4.25
C THR A 75 2.15 4.35 -3.21
N HIS A 76 1.99 4.70 -1.93
CA HIS A 76 2.66 4.00 -0.83
C HIS A 76 2.26 2.53 -0.69
N THR A 77 1.04 2.16 -1.04
CA THR A 77 0.60 0.76 -1.05
C THR A 77 1.42 -0.04 -2.05
N GLY A 78 1.59 0.46 -3.28
CA GLY A 78 2.44 -0.16 -4.30
C GLY A 78 3.89 -0.32 -3.84
N ARG A 79 4.47 0.73 -3.26
CA ARG A 79 5.84 0.70 -2.74
C ARG A 79 6.01 -0.35 -1.63
N ARG A 80 5.06 -0.44 -0.71
CA ARG A 80 5.08 -1.45 0.38
C ARG A 80 4.95 -2.86 -0.17
N THR A 81 4.02 -3.11 -1.08
CA THR A 81 3.84 -4.41 -1.72
C THR A 81 5.11 -4.83 -2.47
N CYS A 82 5.72 -3.91 -3.22
CA CYS A 82 6.97 -4.15 -3.91
C CYS A 82 8.08 -4.54 -2.92
N ALA A 83 8.31 -3.76 -1.87
CA ALA A 83 9.32 -4.05 -0.85
C ALA A 83 9.09 -5.41 -0.18
N THR A 84 7.84 -5.73 0.20
CA THR A 84 7.49 -7.01 0.83
C THR A 84 7.74 -8.18 -0.13
N ASN A 85 7.30 -8.08 -1.38
CA ASN A 85 7.48 -9.15 -2.37
C ASN A 85 8.97 -9.39 -2.69
N MET A 86 9.77 -8.32 -2.81
CA MET A 86 11.21 -8.43 -3.00
C MET A 86 11.88 -9.13 -1.83
N TYR A 87 11.51 -8.76 -0.60
CA TYR A 87 12.01 -9.38 0.62
C TYR A 87 11.66 -10.87 0.71
N LEU A 88 10.41 -11.24 0.41
CA LEU A 88 9.93 -12.63 0.43
C LEU A 88 10.57 -13.47 -0.67
N SER A 89 10.84 -12.90 -1.84
CA SER A 89 11.43 -13.62 -2.96
C SER A 89 12.86 -14.07 -2.70
N LYS A 90 13.56 -13.49 -1.71
CA LYS A 90 14.99 -13.72 -1.41
C LYS A 90 15.96 -13.54 -2.61
N LYS A 91 15.47 -12.93 -3.71
CA LYS A 91 16.26 -12.69 -4.94
C LYS A 91 17.09 -11.42 -4.89
N TYR A 92 16.73 -10.52 -3.98
CA TYR A 92 17.31 -9.18 -3.87
C TYR A 92 17.92 -9.00 -2.48
N ASP A 93 19.10 -8.41 -2.45
CA ASP A 93 19.68 -7.96 -1.18
C ASP A 93 18.99 -6.67 -0.68
N THR A 94 19.27 -6.31 0.56
CA THR A 94 18.65 -5.12 1.17
C THR A 94 19.02 -3.82 0.44
N ARG A 95 20.23 -3.73 -0.10
CA ARG A 95 20.71 -2.55 -0.81
C ARG A 95 20.00 -2.39 -2.15
N GLU A 96 19.82 -3.48 -2.88
CA GLU A 96 19.06 -3.52 -4.13
C GLU A 96 17.59 -3.13 -3.88
N MET A 97 16.99 -3.69 -2.82
CA MET A 97 15.63 -3.33 -2.42
C MET A 97 15.51 -1.81 -2.13
N MET A 98 16.47 -1.25 -1.40
CA MET A 98 16.49 0.18 -1.08
C MET A 98 16.64 1.05 -2.34
N LEU A 99 17.47 0.64 -3.31
CA LEU A 99 17.64 1.35 -4.59
C LEU A 99 16.33 1.37 -5.39
N ILE A 100 15.67 0.22 -5.54
CA ILE A 100 14.42 0.10 -6.31
C ILE A 100 13.27 0.84 -5.63
N THR A 101 13.17 0.73 -4.30
CA THR A 101 12.11 1.39 -3.53
C THR A 101 12.40 2.86 -3.19
N GLY A 102 13.62 3.34 -3.46
CA GLY A 102 14.04 4.71 -3.20
C GLY A 102 14.24 5.06 -1.72
N HIS A 103 14.49 4.07 -0.86
CA HIS A 103 14.77 4.31 0.56
C HIS A 103 16.24 4.69 0.78
N ARG A 104 16.47 5.78 1.52
CA ARG A 104 17.83 6.24 1.84
C ARG A 104 18.36 5.64 3.15
N LYS A 105 17.48 5.19 4.04
CA LYS A 105 17.85 4.64 5.36
C LYS A 105 17.26 3.24 5.49
N TYR A 106 18.05 2.32 6.03
CA TYR A 106 17.68 0.93 6.26
C TYR A 106 16.44 0.80 7.15
N GLU A 107 16.40 1.53 8.28
CA GLU A 107 15.28 1.49 9.22
C GLU A 107 13.94 1.85 8.54
N ASN A 108 14.00 2.78 7.59
CA ASN A 108 12.82 3.16 6.82
C ASN A 108 12.40 2.06 5.84
N SER A 109 13.37 1.37 5.23
CA SER A 109 13.10 0.24 4.33
C SER A 109 12.38 -0.89 5.07
N ILE A 110 12.86 -1.28 6.24
CA ILE A 110 12.26 -2.35 7.06
C ILE A 110 10.82 -2.02 7.48
N LYS A 111 10.50 -0.77 7.80
CA LYS A 111 9.12 -0.35 8.13
C LYS A 111 8.13 -0.56 6.98
N TYR A 112 8.60 -0.65 5.75
CA TYR A 112 7.77 -0.92 4.58
C TYR A 112 7.50 -2.40 4.35
N ILE A 113 8.33 -3.27 4.92
CA ILE A 113 8.12 -4.71 4.86
C ILE A 113 7.05 -5.07 5.89
N LYS A 114 5.88 -5.49 5.41
CA LYS A 114 4.76 -5.91 6.25
C LYS A 114 4.54 -7.40 6.04
N LEU A 115 5.02 -8.16 7.00
CA LEU A 115 4.79 -9.60 7.08
C LEU A 115 3.68 -9.88 8.10
N SER A 116 2.87 -10.88 7.82
CA SER A 116 2.03 -11.50 8.84
C SER A 116 2.88 -12.42 9.73
N LEU A 117 2.37 -12.74 10.91
CA LEU A 117 3.05 -13.70 11.80
C LEU A 117 3.25 -15.07 11.12
N ASP A 118 2.29 -15.48 10.29
CA ASP A 118 2.37 -16.75 9.55
C ASP A 118 3.48 -16.71 8.49
N GLU A 119 3.62 -15.58 7.78
CA GLU A 119 4.70 -15.41 6.79
C GLU A 119 6.07 -15.35 7.46
N GLU A 120 6.19 -14.73 8.63
CA GLU A 120 7.42 -14.72 9.43
C GLU A 120 7.77 -16.13 9.94
N ALA A 121 6.78 -16.87 10.47
CA ALA A 121 6.96 -18.24 10.93
C ALA A 121 7.37 -19.17 9.77
N HIS A 122 6.72 -19.04 8.61
CA HIS A 122 7.08 -19.82 7.42
C HIS A 122 8.51 -19.53 6.94
N LYS A 123 8.92 -18.25 6.99
CA LYS A 123 10.29 -17.85 6.62
C LYS A 123 11.32 -18.44 7.57
N LEU A 124 11.06 -18.43 8.88
CA LEU A 124 11.94 -19.05 9.89
C LEU A 124 12.04 -20.56 9.68
N ALA A 125 10.92 -21.24 9.41
CA ALA A 125 10.91 -22.68 9.14
C ALA A 125 11.74 -23.07 7.90
N ILE A 126 11.71 -22.26 6.84
CA ILE A 126 12.52 -22.49 5.63
C ILE A 126 14.00 -22.22 5.91
N SER A 127 14.35 -21.20 6.70
CA SER A 127 15.74 -20.91 7.04
C SER A 127 16.35 -22.00 7.93
N SER A 128 15.60 -22.55 8.88
CA SER A 128 16.09 -23.62 9.76
C SER A 128 16.30 -24.96 9.03
N ASN A 129 15.55 -25.23 7.96
CA ASN A 129 15.72 -26.43 7.16
C ASN A 129 16.90 -26.36 6.17
N GLY A 130 17.50 -25.19 5.98
CA GLY A 130 18.68 -24.99 5.11
C GLY A 130 20.04 -25.03 5.82
N GLU A 131 20.04 -25.05 7.16
CA GLU A 131 21.27 -25.04 7.96
C GLU A 131 21.55 -26.37 8.70
N MET A 132 20.84 -27.44 8.38
CA MET A 132 21.25 -28.78 8.81
C MET A 132 22.02 -29.48 7.67
N PHE A 133 23.29 -29.16 7.58
CA PHE A 133 24.48 -29.89 7.10
C PHE A 133 25.54 -28.94 6.55
#